data_57ca2bdc0039e4009b2c44d8f268a0e4
#
_entry.id   57ca2bdc0039e4009b2c44d8f268a0e4
#
_cell.length_a   1.000
_cell.length_b   1.000
_cell.length_c   1.000
_cell.angle_alpha   90.00
_cell.angle_beta   90.00
_cell.angle_gamma   90.00
#
_symmetry.space_group_name_H-M   'P 1'
#
loop_
_entity.id
_entity.type
_entity.pdbx_description
1 polymer ?
#
loop_
_entity_poly.entity_id
_entity_poly.type
_entity_poly.pdbx_seq_one_letter_code
_entity_poly.pdbx_strand_id
1 'polypeptide(L)'
;MRLMKKEKSMKQIILTGDRPTGRLHVGHYVGSLKERVRLQNSGKFDEIYIMIADAQALTDNADNPEKVRQNVLQVALDYLAVGIDPAKAHIFIQSMVPELTELSFYYMNLVTVSRLQRNPTVKAEIQQKNFESSIPVGFFTYPISQAADITAFKATTVPAGEDQRPRSEEHTSELQSPFYLVCR
;
A
#
# COMPACT_ATOMS: atom_id res chain seq x y z
N MET A 1 23.99 -35.59 -20.67
CA MET A 1 23.22 -35.37 -19.43
C MET A 1 22.84 -33.90 -19.34
N ARG A 2 21.62 -33.55 -19.75
CA ARG A 2 21.14 -32.16 -19.88
C ARG A 2 20.62 -31.72 -18.52
N LEU A 3 21.35 -30.90 -17.80
CA LEU A 3 20.89 -30.30 -16.55
C LEU A 3 19.70 -29.39 -16.87
N MET A 4 18.51 -29.86 -16.56
CA MET A 4 17.32 -28.99 -16.54
C MET A 4 17.51 -27.99 -15.41
N LYS A 5 17.83 -26.74 -15.74
CA LYS A 5 17.70 -25.60 -14.81
C LYS A 5 16.24 -25.55 -14.40
N LYS A 6 15.95 -25.93 -13.15
CA LYS A 6 14.67 -25.70 -12.52
C LYS A 6 14.47 -24.19 -12.49
N GLU A 7 13.62 -23.65 -13.34
CA GLU A 7 13.21 -22.24 -13.25
C GLU A 7 12.69 -22.02 -11.84
N LYS A 8 13.35 -21.14 -11.10
CA LYS A 8 12.95 -20.79 -9.75
C LYS A 8 11.67 -19.99 -9.88
N SER A 9 10.51 -20.61 -9.63
CA SER A 9 9.22 -19.94 -9.58
C SER A 9 9.37 -18.67 -8.72
N MET A 10 8.94 -17.52 -9.26
CA MET A 10 8.94 -16.28 -8.49
C MET A 10 8.03 -16.45 -7.28
N LYS A 11 8.52 -16.04 -6.09
CA LYS A 11 7.71 -16.03 -4.88
C LYS A 11 6.45 -15.19 -5.11
N GLN A 12 5.33 -15.71 -4.64
CA GLN A 12 4.06 -14.98 -4.65
C GLN A 12 3.93 -14.22 -3.33
N ILE A 13 4.02 -12.90 -3.41
CA ILE A 13 4.06 -12.01 -2.24
C ILE A 13 2.90 -11.03 -2.31
N ILE A 14 2.10 -11.00 -1.23
CA ILE A 14 1.06 -9.99 -1.05
C ILE A 14 1.62 -8.84 -0.20
N LEU A 15 1.38 -7.60 -0.64
CA LEU A 15 1.46 -6.41 0.19
C LEU A 15 0.11 -5.71 0.18
N THR A 16 -0.40 -5.41 1.36
CA THR A 16 -1.63 -4.63 1.54
C THR A 16 -1.52 -3.82 2.83
N GLY A 17 -2.42 -2.89 3.07
CA GLY A 17 -2.43 -2.14 4.32
C GLY A 17 -3.53 -1.10 4.38
N ASP A 18 -3.64 -0.45 5.53
CA ASP A 18 -4.57 0.64 5.78
C ASP A 18 -3.87 1.80 6.48
N ARG A 19 -4.34 3.01 6.21
CA ARG A 19 -3.89 4.21 6.93
C ARG A 19 -4.63 4.30 8.27
N PRO A 20 -3.93 4.46 9.41
CA PRO A 20 -4.55 4.53 10.73
C PRO A 20 -5.15 5.93 10.99
N THR A 21 -6.10 6.33 10.16
CA THR A 21 -6.82 7.61 10.29
C THR A 21 -8.06 7.54 11.17
N GLY A 22 -8.45 6.32 11.59
CA GLY A 22 -9.57 6.00 12.44
C GLY A 22 -9.68 4.49 12.63
N ARG A 23 -10.67 4.05 13.42
CA ARG A 23 -10.99 2.63 13.55
C ARG A 23 -11.51 2.08 12.23
N LEU A 24 -11.19 0.82 11.95
CA LEU A 24 -11.77 0.12 10.81
C LEU A 24 -13.25 -0.18 11.10
N HIS A 25 -14.09 -0.10 10.09
CA HIS A 25 -15.52 -0.31 10.20
C HIS A 25 -16.01 -1.39 9.22
N VAL A 26 -17.29 -1.72 9.26
CA VAL A 26 -17.90 -2.77 8.44
C VAL A 26 -17.58 -2.59 6.94
N GLY A 27 -17.51 -1.37 6.45
CA GLY A 27 -17.11 -1.09 5.06
C GLY A 27 -15.70 -1.59 4.73
N HIS A 28 -14.73 -1.39 5.63
CA HIS A 28 -13.37 -1.95 5.47
C HIS A 28 -13.39 -3.47 5.53
N TYR A 29 -14.21 -4.04 6.42
CA TYR A 29 -14.34 -5.49 6.51
C TYR A 29 -14.84 -6.10 5.19
N VAL A 30 -15.95 -5.61 4.68
CA VAL A 30 -16.55 -6.12 3.43
C VAL A 30 -15.67 -5.80 2.21
N GLY A 31 -15.13 -4.58 2.15
CA GLY A 31 -14.36 -4.10 0.99
C GLY A 31 -12.96 -4.69 0.87
N SER A 32 -12.31 -5.07 1.97
CA SER A 32 -10.93 -5.54 1.91
C SER A 32 -10.52 -6.59 2.94
N LEU A 33 -10.87 -6.46 4.22
CA LEU A 33 -10.33 -7.33 5.27
C LEU A 33 -10.76 -8.80 5.12
N LYS A 34 -12.02 -9.03 4.78
CA LYS A 34 -12.55 -10.36 4.50
C LYS A 34 -11.76 -11.07 3.40
N GLU A 35 -11.39 -10.35 2.35
CA GLU A 35 -10.60 -10.90 1.26
C GLU A 35 -9.15 -11.17 1.69
N ARG A 36 -8.55 -10.31 2.51
CA ARG A 36 -7.21 -10.54 3.07
C ARG A 36 -7.16 -11.83 3.89
N VAL A 37 -8.16 -12.06 4.74
CA VAL A 37 -8.28 -13.32 5.52
C VAL A 37 -8.45 -14.52 4.59
N ARG A 38 -9.25 -14.40 3.53
CA ARG A 38 -9.41 -15.45 2.52
C ARG A 38 -8.10 -15.77 1.81
N LEU A 39 -7.37 -14.74 1.39
CA LEU A 39 -6.06 -14.88 0.72
C LEU A 39 -5.04 -15.53 1.66
N GLN A 40 -4.97 -15.07 2.93
CA GLN A 40 -4.12 -15.66 3.97
C GLN A 40 -4.35 -17.17 4.12
N ASN A 41 -5.60 -17.61 4.09
CA ASN A 41 -5.95 -19.01 4.30
C ASN A 41 -5.95 -19.84 2.99
N SER A 42 -5.68 -19.21 1.85
CA SER A 42 -5.69 -19.88 0.54
C SER A 42 -4.49 -20.79 0.29
N GLY A 43 -3.38 -20.58 1.00
CA GLY A 43 -2.11 -21.29 0.78
C GLY A 43 -1.44 -21.01 -0.58
N LYS A 44 -1.87 -19.96 -1.31
CA LYS A 44 -1.39 -19.64 -2.65
C LYS A 44 -0.19 -18.69 -2.64
N PHE A 45 0.10 -18.05 -1.51
CA PHE A 45 1.12 -17.03 -1.38
C PHE A 45 2.21 -17.50 -0.43
N ASP A 46 3.45 -17.22 -0.79
CA ASP A 46 4.62 -17.57 0.01
C ASP A 46 4.78 -16.62 1.20
N GLU A 47 4.42 -15.34 1.01
CA GLU A 47 4.53 -14.31 2.03
C GLU A 47 3.37 -13.32 1.93
N ILE A 48 2.90 -12.85 3.08
CA ILE A 48 1.82 -11.86 3.18
C ILE A 48 2.26 -10.77 4.14
N TYR A 49 2.35 -9.55 3.64
CA TYR A 49 2.70 -8.35 4.39
C TYR A 49 1.47 -7.45 4.52
N ILE A 50 1.16 -7.06 5.75
CA ILE A 50 0.03 -6.17 6.05
C ILE A 50 0.57 -4.94 6.78
N MET A 51 0.58 -3.82 6.08
CA MET A 51 1.16 -2.57 6.54
C MET A 51 0.12 -1.72 7.27
N ILE A 52 0.50 -1.18 8.42
CA ILE A 52 -0.17 -0.05 9.04
C ILE A 52 0.56 1.20 8.55
N ALA A 53 -0.04 1.92 7.60
CA ALA A 53 0.60 2.98 6.85
C ALA A 53 0.50 4.33 7.60
N ASP A 54 1.19 4.44 8.73
CA ASP A 54 1.16 5.60 9.61
C ASP A 54 1.86 6.82 9.00
N ALA A 55 3.01 6.65 8.34
CA ALA A 55 3.68 7.72 7.62
C ALA A 55 2.82 8.25 6.46
N GLN A 56 2.16 7.34 5.73
CA GLN A 56 1.21 7.71 4.67
C GLN A 56 -0.01 8.45 5.24
N ALA A 57 -0.47 8.11 6.44
CA ALA A 57 -1.60 8.78 7.08
C ALA A 57 -1.30 10.26 7.40
N LEU A 58 -0.04 10.60 7.66
CA LEU A 58 0.37 11.97 7.97
C LEU A 58 0.30 12.90 6.74
N THR A 59 0.22 12.38 5.53
CA THR A 59 0.15 13.23 4.31
C THR A 59 -1.08 14.14 4.28
N ASP A 60 -2.14 13.76 4.97
CA ASP A 60 -3.40 14.50 5.09
C ASP A 60 -3.93 14.60 6.54
N ASN A 61 -3.15 14.20 7.54
CA ASN A 61 -3.46 14.31 8.97
C ASN A 61 -2.24 14.84 9.76
N ALA A 62 -1.42 15.69 9.14
CA ALA A 62 -0.22 16.23 9.78
C ALA A 62 -0.54 17.19 10.94
N ASP A 63 -1.73 17.77 10.97
CA ASP A 63 -2.25 18.61 12.04
C ASP A 63 -2.60 17.85 13.33
N ASN A 64 -2.78 16.53 13.24
CA ASN A 64 -3.12 15.70 14.38
C ASN A 64 -2.36 14.35 14.40
N PRO A 65 -1.03 14.36 14.59
CA PRO A 65 -0.21 13.15 14.57
C PRO A 65 -0.53 12.19 15.73
N GLU A 66 -1.03 12.73 16.86
CA GLU A 66 -1.42 11.90 18.01
C GLU A 66 -2.62 11.00 17.66
N LYS A 67 -3.57 11.51 16.90
CA LYS A 67 -4.68 10.69 16.37
C LYS A 67 -4.16 9.50 15.56
N VAL A 68 -3.18 9.73 14.67
CA VAL A 68 -2.57 8.67 13.88
C VAL A 68 -1.90 7.64 14.77
N ARG A 69 -1.10 8.09 15.77
CA ARG A 69 -0.41 7.22 16.73
C ARG A 69 -1.38 6.32 17.50
N GLN A 70 -2.47 6.88 18.02
CA GLN A 70 -3.48 6.13 18.74
C GLN A 70 -4.19 5.10 17.86
N ASN A 71 -4.46 5.44 16.61
CA ASN A 71 -5.13 4.55 15.70
C ASN A 71 -4.24 3.41 15.15
N VAL A 72 -2.91 3.51 15.22
CA VAL A 72 -2.01 2.40 14.89
C VAL A 72 -2.37 1.15 15.69
N LEU A 73 -2.51 1.30 17.02
CA LEU A 73 -2.87 0.20 17.89
C LEU A 73 -4.29 -0.31 17.62
N GLN A 74 -5.24 0.60 17.36
CA GLN A 74 -6.62 0.21 17.06
C GLN A 74 -6.72 -0.60 15.78
N VAL A 75 -6.03 -0.18 14.72
CA VAL A 75 -5.99 -0.91 13.44
C VAL A 75 -5.33 -2.28 13.60
N ALA A 76 -4.26 -2.38 14.39
CA ALA A 76 -3.64 -3.66 14.70
C ALA A 76 -4.61 -4.62 15.41
N LEU A 77 -5.37 -4.12 16.41
CA LEU A 77 -6.40 -4.90 17.10
C LEU A 77 -7.53 -5.32 16.15
N ASP A 78 -7.97 -4.42 15.28
CA ASP A 78 -9.00 -4.71 14.29
C ASP A 78 -8.54 -5.83 13.32
N TYR A 79 -7.27 -5.82 12.89
CA TYR A 79 -6.71 -6.90 12.06
C TYR A 79 -6.77 -8.26 12.74
N LEU A 80 -6.39 -8.31 14.01
CA LEU A 80 -6.46 -9.55 14.79
C LEU A 80 -7.90 -10.00 15.00
N ALA A 81 -8.81 -9.07 15.29
CA ALA A 81 -10.22 -9.34 15.54
C ALA A 81 -10.94 -9.93 14.32
N VAL A 82 -10.56 -9.52 13.10
CA VAL A 82 -11.16 -10.07 11.86
C VAL A 82 -10.54 -11.39 11.42
N GLY A 83 -9.50 -11.87 12.11
CA GLY A 83 -8.88 -13.18 11.85
C GLY A 83 -7.59 -13.12 11.02
N ILE A 84 -6.92 -11.96 10.94
CA ILE A 84 -5.53 -11.94 10.47
C ILE A 84 -4.66 -12.64 11.53
N ASP A 85 -3.94 -13.67 11.10
CA ASP A 85 -3.12 -14.53 11.93
C ASP A 85 -1.63 -14.14 11.81
N PRO A 86 -1.00 -13.63 12.88
CA PRO A 86 0.43 -13.25 12.86
C PRO A 86 1.39 -14.42 12.57
N ALA A 87 0.93 -15.66 12.70
CA ALA A 87 1.73 -16.83 12.31
C ALA A 87 1.75 -17.03 10.78
N LYS A 88 0.84 -16.40 10.04
CA LYS A 88 0.69 -16.53 8.59
C LYS A 88 0.97 -15.24 7.82
N ALA A 89 0.85 -14.10 8.48
CA ALA A 89 1.00 -12.79 7.87
C ALA A 89 1.89 -11.89 8.75
N HIS A 90 2.75 -11.11 8.10
CA HIS A 90 3.62 -10.14 8.76
C HIS A 90 2.88 -8.81 8.87
N ILE A 91 2.42 -8.47 10.08
CA ILE A 91 1.85 -7.15 10.36
C ILE A 91 3.00 -6.22 10.78
N PHE A 92 3.12 -5.07 10.13
CA PHE A 92 4.17 -4.10 10.45
C PHE A 92 3.68 -2.66 10.34
N ILE A 93 4.40 -1.76 10.98
CA ILE A 93 4.15 -0.31 10.95
C ILE A 93 5.12 0.30 9.94
N GLN A 94 4.63 1.11 9.00
CA GLN A 94 5.41 1.67 7.90
C GLN A 94 6.61 2.49 8.41
N SER A 95 6.43 3.35 9.40
CA SER A 95 7.50 4.19 9.97
C SER A 95 8.58 3.39 10.69
N MET A 96 8.34 2.12 11.03
CA MET A 96 9.33 1.24 11.65
C MET A 96 10.26 0.57 10.63
N VAL A 97 10.07 0.84 9.33
CA VAL A 97 10.90 0.38 8.22
C VAL A 97 11.46 1.60 7.49
N PRO A 98 12.51 2.25 8.03
CA PRO A 98 13.03 3.51 7.51
C PRO A 98 13.53 3.41 6.06
N GLU A 99 13.89 2.22 5.59
CA GLU A 99 14.33 1.95 4.22
C GLU A 99 13.25 2.29 3.18
N LEU A 100 11.96 2.25 3.56
CA LEU A 100 10.85 2.67 2.69
C LEU A 100 10.92 4.17 2.38
N THR A 101 11.26 4.96 3.39
CA THR A 101 11.45 6.41 3.24
C THR A 101 12.71 6.71 2.41
N GLU A 102 13.78 5.99 2.66
CA GLU A 102 15.02 6.11 1.88
C GLU A 102 14.78 5.79 0.40
N LEU A 103 14.10 4.66 0.12
CA LEU A 103 13.76 4.27 -1.25
C LEU A 103 12.83 5.28 -1.93
N SER A 104 11.88 5.85 -1.18
CA SER A 104 11.00 6.90 -1.68
C SER A 104 11.80 8.12 -2.11
N PHE A 105 12.81 8.51 -1.34
CA PHE A 105 13.71 9.62 -1.68
C PHE A 105 14.48 9.35 -2.98
N TYR A 106 15.01 8.14 -3.16
CA TYR A 106 15.66 7.76 -4.43
C TYR A 106 14.68 7.87 -5.61
N TYR A 107 13.45 7.39 -5.45
CA TYR A 107 12.43 7.46 -6.51
C TYR A 107 12.00 8.88 -6.84
N MET A 108 12.00 9.80 -5.87
CA MET A 108 11.74 11.22 -6.11
C MET A 108 12.71 11.84 -7.11
N ASN A 109 13.93 11.32 -7.23
CA ASN A 109 14.90 11.79 -8.22
C ASN A 109 14.62 11.26 -9.65
N LEU A 110 13.75 10.26 -9.79
CA LEU A 110 13.41 9.63 -11.06
C LEU A 110 12.06 10.12 -11.63
N VAL A 111 11.27 10.82 -10.81
CA VAL A 111 9.91 11.25 -11.18
C VAL A 111 9.86 12.79 -11.23
N THR A 112 9.30 13.32 -12.32
CA THR A 112 9.15 14.78 -12.46
C THR A 112 7.84 15.28 -11.86
N VAL A 113 7.82 16.54 -11.42
CA VAL A 113 6.60 17.23 -10.95
C VAL A 113 5.48 17.17 -11.99
N SER A 114 5.82 17.40 -13.27
CA SER A 114 4.84 17.37 -14.37
C SER A 114 4.21 15.99 -14.53
N ARG A 115 4.92 14.91 -14.20
CA ARG A 115 4.39 13.55 -14.23
C ARG A 115 3.37 13.33 -13.12
N LEU A 116 3.69 13.73 -11.89
CA LEU A 116 2.76 13.67 -10.77
C LEU A 116 1.51 14.54 -10.99
N GLN A 117 1.66 15.74 -11.55
CA GLN A 117 0.54 16.60 -11.88
C GLN A 117 -0.43 16.00 -12.90
N ARG A 118 0.02 15.11 -13.78
CA ARG A 118 -0.84 14.44 -14.75
C ARG A 118 -1.56 13.23 -14.19
N ASN A 119 -1.16 12.74 -13.01
CA ASN A 119 -1.81 11.59 -12.37
C ASN A 119 -3.28 11.93 -12.02
N PRO A 120 -4.27 11.25 -12.63
CA PRO A 120 -5.69 11.58 -12.44
C PRO A 120 -6.16 11.32 -11.01
N THR A 121 -5.58 10.35 -10.30
CA THR A 121 -5.89 10.09 -8.91
C THR A 121 -5.50 11.27 -8.03
N VAL A 122 -4.27 11.76 -8.18
CA VAL A 122 -3.78 12.94 -7.44
C VAL A 122 -4.67 14.15 -7.73
N LYS A 123 -5.04 14.39 -9.00
CA LYS A 123 -5.95 15.48 -9.38
C LYS A 123 -7.32 15.36 -8.71
N ALA A 124 -7.93 14.20 -8.76
CA ALA A 124 -9.24 13.98 -8.17
C ALA A 124 -9.22 14.18 -6.64
N GLU A 125 -8.19 13.68 -5.97
CA GLU A 125 -8.05 13.82 -4.52
C GLU A 125 -7.74 15.26 -4.09
N ILE A 126 -6.95 16.02 -4.85
CA ILE A 126 -6.72 17.44 -4.60
C ILE A 126 -8.05 18.22 -4.63
N GLN A 127 -8.91 17.95 -5.62
CA GLN A 127 -10.23 18.57 -5.73
C GLN A 127 -11.14 18.18 -4.57
N GLN A 128 -11.20 16.90 -4.20
CA GLN A 128 -12.03 16.41 -3.09
C GLN A 128 -11.64 16.99 -1.73
N LYS A 129 -10.35 17.26 -1.53
CA LYS A 129 -9.81 17.78 -0.27
C LYS A 129 -9.70 19.31 -0.23
N ASN A 130 -10.14 20.01 -1.28
CA ASN A 130 -10.03 21.48 -1.39
C ASN A 130 -8.61 22.02 -1.20
N PHE A 131 -7.60 21.28 -1.64
CA PHE A 131 -6.19 21.71 -1.58
C PHE A 131 -5.77 22.64 -2.73
N GLU A 132 -6.72 23.20 -3.49
CA GLU A 132 -6.49 23.94 -4.75
C GLU A 132 -5.40 25.02 -4.67
N SER A 133 -5.28 25.71 -3.54
CA SER A 133 -4.30 26.80 -3.34
C SER A 133 -3.05 26.40 -2.55
N SER A 134 -3.05 25.27 -1.85
CA SER A 134 -1.94 24.86 -0.97
C SER A 134 -1.90 23.35 -0.78
N ILE A 135 -1.23 22.67 -1.70
CA ILE A 135 -1.09 21.22 -1.68
C ILE A 135 0.11 20.85 -0.81
N PRO A 136 -0.06 20.07 0.28
CA PRO A 136 1.07 19.55 1.03
C PRO A 136 1.99 18.70 0.15
N VAL A 137 3.30 18.90 0.25
CA VAL A 137 4.27 18.15 -0.58
C VAL A 137 4.15 16.64 -0.35
N GLY A 138 4.01 16.22 0.90
CA GLY A 138 3.81 14.79 1.22
C GLY A 138 2.57 14.21 0.55
N PHE A 139 1.47 14.96 0.53
CA PHE A 139 0.26 14.57 -0.19
C PHE A 139 0.48 14.50 -1.70
N PHE A 140 1.22 15.44 -2.28
CA PHE A 140 1.51 15.44 -3.71
C PHE A 140 2.44 14.29 -4.14
N THR A 141 3.35 13.87 -3.27
CA THR A 141 4.36 12.85 -3.55
C THR A 141 4.01 11.45 -3.07
N TYR A 142 2.83 11.24 -2.43
CA TYR A 142 2.45 9.92 -1.91
C TYR A 142 2.51 8.76 -2.94
N PRO A 143 2.25 8.97 -4.24
CA PRO A 143 2.33 7.86 -5.20
C PRO A 143 3.74 7.29 -5.32
N ILE A 144 4.77 8.13 -5.10
CA ILE A 144 6.17 7.70 -5.10
C ILE A 144 6.45 6.83 -3.87
N SER A 145 5.99 7.26 -2.70
CA SER A 145 6.09 6.48 -1.46
C SER A 145 5.38 5.13 -1.59
N GLN A 146 4.18 5.11 -2.16
CA GLN A 146 3.44 3.87 -2.40
C GLN A 146 4.18 2.93 -3.35
N ALA A 147 4.82 3.46 -4.38
CA ALA A 147 5.66 2.66 -5.27
C ALA A 147 6.89 2.07 -4.55
N ALA A 148 7.50 2.84 -3.64
CA ALA A 148 8.58 2.35 -2.81
C ALA A 148 8.13 1.20 -1.89
N ASP A 149 6.98 1.34 -1.23
CA ASP A 149 6.39 0.29 -0.40
C ASP A 149 6.24 -1.02 -1.19
N ILE A 150 5.63 -0.96 -2.37
CA ILE A 150 5.38 -2.13 -3.21
C ILE A 150 6.68 -2.80 -3.66
N THR A 151 7.64 -2.01 -4.12
CA THR A 151 8.86 -2.53 -4.72
C THR A 151 9.86 -3.04 -3.69
N ALA A 152 9.92 -2.44 -2.50
CA ALA A 152 10.79 -2.87 -1.42
C ALA A 152 10.49 -4.32 -1.00
N PHE A 153 9.23 -4.68 -0.89
CA PHE A 153 8.80 -6.04 -0.56
C PHE A 153 8.75 -6.98 -1.77
N LYS A 154 9.04 -6.48 -2.98
CA LYS A 154 8.90 -7.26 -4.23
C LYS A 154 7.51 -7.88 -4.35
N ALA A 155 6.48 -7.14 -3.93
CA ALA A 155 5.11 -7.61 -3.92
C ALA A 155 4.67 -7.96 -5.35
N THR A 156 4.14 -9.16 -5.53
CA THR A 156 3.59 -9.63 -6.81
C THR A 156 2.09 -9.38 -6.89
N THR A 157 1.45 -9.13 -5.75
CA THR A 157 0.01 -8.92 -5.64
C THR A 157 -0.28 -7.84 -4.61
N VAL A 158 -1.05 -6.84 -5.03
CA VAL A 158 -1.59 -5.80 -4.15
C VAL A 158 -3.12 -5.90 -4.24
N PRO A 159 -3.79 -6.51 -3.26
CA PRO A 159 -5.25 -6.58 -3.25
C PRO A 159 -5.83 -5.17 -3.12
N ALA A 160 -6.60 -4.76 -4.10
CA ALA A 160 -7.33 -3.49 -4.10
C ALA A 160 -8.83 -3.78 -4.25
N GLY A 161 -9.67 -2.91 -3.67
CA GLY A 161 -11.10 -2.96 -3.93
C GLY A 161 -11.39 -2.64 -5.42
N GLU A 162 -12.54 -3.05 -5.90
CA GLU A 162 -12.92 -2.85 -7.31
C GLU A 162 -12.98 -1.35 -7.69
N ASP A 163 -13.29 -0.50 -6.72
CA ASP A 163 -13.24 0.96 -6.79
C ASP A 163 -11.82 1.52 -6.98
N GLN A 164 -10.80 0.76 -6.59
CA GLN A 164 -9.37 1.11 -6.73
C GLN A 164 -8.77 0.60 -8.05
N ARG A 165 -9.50 -0.18 -8.83
CA ARG A 165 -9.02 -0.81 -10.06
C ARG A 165 -8.43 0.17 -11.08
N PRO A 166 -9.07 1.33 -11.38
CA PRO A 166 -8.47 2.32 -12.28
C PRO A 166 -7.15 2.91 -11.75
N ARG A 167 -7.03 3.04 -10.42
CA ARG A 167 -5.83 3.60 -9.76
C ARG A 167 -4.63 2.67 -9.86
N SER A 168 -4.89 1.38 -9.77
CA SER A 168 -3.83 0.38 -9.73
C SER A 168 -3.26 0.05 -11.12
N GLU A 169 -4.09 0.06 -12.15
CA GLU A 169 -3.63 -0.15 -13.55
C GLU A 169 -2.76 1.01 -14.03
N GLU A 170 -3.02 2.22 -13.55
CA GLU A 170 -2.28 3.41 -13.95
C GLU A 170 -0.88 3.48 -13.32
N HIS A 171 -0.73 3.08 -12.07
CA HIS A 171 0.58 3.05 -11.40
C HIS A 171 1.52 2.00 -11.99
N THR A 172 1.01 0.88 -12.48
CA THR A 172 1.83 -0.16 -13.12
C THR A 172 2.35 0.24 -14.49
N SER A 173 1.59 1.01 -15.25
CA SER A 173 2.04 1.52 -16.56
C SER A 173 3.12 2.59 -16.44
N GLU A 174 3.14 3.34 -15.32
CA GLU A 174 4.04 4.47 -15.15
C GLU A 174 5.47 4.09 -14.74
N LEU A 175 5.68 2.98 -14.04
CA LEU A 175 7.00 2.57 -13.54
C LEU A 175 7.68 1.50 -14.42
N GLN A 176 7.05 1.07 -15.55
CA GLN A 176 7.57 0.03 -16.46
C GLN A 176 8.04 -1.26 -15.76
N SER A 177 7.44 -1.58 -14.61
CA SER A 177 7.73 -2.80 -13.88
C SER A 177 6.61 -3.81 -14.12
N PRO A 178 6.90 -5.09 -14.40
CA PRO A 178 5.88 -6.10 -14.67
C PRO A 178 5.24 -6.59 -13.36
N PHE A 179 4.60 -5.69 -12.63
CA PHE A 179 3.80 -6.06 -11.47
C PHE A 179 2.37 -6.32 -11.92
N TYR A 180 1.98 -7.59 -11.94
CA TYR A 180 0.61 -7.99 -12.18
C TYR A 180 -0.25 -7.61 -10.97
N LEU A 181 -1.03 -6.56 -11.12
CA LEU A 181 -2.13 -6.27 -10.22
C LEU A 181 -3.26 -7.26 -10.52
N VAL A 182 -3.49 -8.19 -9.63
CA VAL A 182 -4.66 -9.07 -9.71
C VAL A 182 -5.77 -8.45 -8.87
N CYS A 183 -6.62 -7.66 -9.55
CA CYS A 183 -7.95 -7.37 -9.04
C CYS A 183 -8.85 -8.58 -9.28
N ARG A 184 -9.36 -9.22 -8.26
CA ARG A 184 -10.50 -10.14 -8.31
C ARG A 184 -11.49 -9.77 -7.23
#